data_a4ea4ebdc1c8057a998d51ec8bed75cc
#
_entry.id   a4ea4ebdc1c8057a998d51ec8bed75cc
#
_cell.length_a   1.000
_cell.length_b   1.000
_cell.length_c   1.000
_cell.angle_alpha   90.00
_cell.angle_beta   90.00
_cell.angle_gamma   90.00
#
_symmetry.space_group_name_H-M   'P 1'
#
loop_
_entity.id
_entity.type
_entity.pdbx_description
1 polymer ?
#
loop_
_entity_poly.entity_id
_entity_poly.type
_entity_poly.pdbx_seq_one_letter_code
_entity_poly.pdbx_strand_id
1 'polypeptide(L)'
;MTLKDMKYKLIVDGVTDLFLNRGINVVTIKDVASSLGLGEATIYRYFTKKENLVTEIAIKLEEEIFNSYFKIDDSLNGYETISKFYLCFLEVFINRKEFYRFISEFDNFVLNKDCNLSEYEKKLALFYEVFINGFNKGIKDESIKKKDDIDAFYLTTTHALMGLCKKLASDDILIQDERINKVNEIKLLIDIIMNSIKK
;
A
#
# COMPACT_ATOMS: atom_id res chain seq x y z
N MET A 1 15.60 8.92 -20.39
CA MET A 1 16.16 8.26 -19.20
C MET A 1 17.68 8.33 -19.27
N THR A 2 18.34 8.98 -18.32
CA THR A 2 19.81 9.10 -18.28
C THR A 2 20.45 7.84 -17.70
N LEU A 3 21.78 7.67 -17.89
CA LEU A 3 22.53 6.57 -17.25
C LEU A 3 22.41 6.63 -15.70
N LYS A 4 22.29 7.83 -15.14
CA LYS A 4 22.08 8.04 -13.70
C LYS A 4 20.71 7.48 -13.26
N ASP A 5 19.66 7.79 -14.03
CA ASP A 5 18.28 7.30 -13.75
C ASP A 5 18.21 5.77 -13.88
N MET A 6 18.88 5.19 -14.86
CA MET A 6 18.95 3.73 -15.01
C MET A 6 19.59 3.05 -13.81
N LYS A 7 20.73 3.58 -13.33
CA LYS A 7 21.40 3.05 -12.15
C LYS A 7 20.60 3.24 -10.87
N TYR A 8 19.93 4.39 -10.74
CA TYR A 8 19.01 4.65 -9.63
C TYR A 8 17.92 3.59 -9.57
N LYS A 9 17.23 3.36 -10.69
CA LYS A 9 16.19 2.35 -10.79
C LYS A 9 16.72 0.93 -10.52
N LEU A 10 17.89 0.56 -11.08
CA LEU A 10 18.51 -0.74 -10.82
C LEU A 10 18.81 -0.99 -9.34
N ILE A 11 19.22 0.05 -8.59
CA ILE A 11 19.43 -0.09 -7.14
C ILE A 11 18.10 -0.36 -6.45
N VAL A 12 17.07 0.44 -6.69
CA VAL A 12 15.75 0.27 -6.08
C VAL A 12 15.19 -1.13 -6.37
N ASP A 13 15.21 -1.53 -7.66
CA ASP A 13 14.68 -2.82 -8.11
C ASP A 13 15.45 -3.99 -7.46
N GLY A 14 16.79 -3.88 -7.43
CA GLY A 14 17.66 -4.97 -6.94
C GLY A 14 17.61 -5.16 -5.43
N VAL A 15 17.10 -4.21 -4.66
CA VAL A 15 17.05 -4.33 -3.18
C VAL A 15 15.64 -4.39 -2.60
N THR A 16 14.60 -4.22 -3.41
CA THR A 16 13.22 -4.28 -2.95
C THR A 16 12.94 -5.57 -2.18
N ASP A 17 13.30 -6.72 -2.75
CA ASP A 17 13.10 -8.02 -2.10
C ASP A 17 13.91 -8.20 -0.82
N LEU A 18 15.09 -7.58 -0.74
CA LEU A 18 15.90 -7.60 0.49
C LEU A 18 15.14 -6.94 1.65
N PHE A 19 14.52 -5.79 1.38
CA PHE A 19 13.71 -5.08 2.38
C PHE A 19 12.40 -5.79 2.70
N LEU A 20 11.71 -6.35 1.70
CA LEU A 20 10.47 -7.12 1.90
C LEU A 20 10.71 -8.37 2.77
N ASN A 21 11.86 -9.04 2.60
CA ASN A 21 12.16 -10.29 3.30
C ASN A 21 12.76 -10.07 4.69
N ARG A 22 13.60 -9.03 4.87
CA ARG A 22 14.35 -8.81 6.12
C ARG A 22 13.84 -7.68 6.98
N GLY A 23 12.99 -6.81 6.42
CA GLY A 23 12.43 -5.64 7.10
C GLY A 23 13.33 -4.40 7.04
N ILE A 24 12.67 -3.23 7.16
CA ILE A 24 13.32 -1.92 7.02
C ILE A 24 14.34 -1.68 8.14
N ASN A 25 14.01 -2.07 9.37
CA ASN A 25 14.87 -1.79 10.53
C ASN A 25 16.15 -2.64 10.55
N VAL A 26 16.10 -3.83 10.00
CA VAL A 26 17.22 -4.79 9.99
C VAL A 26 18.22 -4.50 8.87
N VAL A 27 17.73 -4.18 7.67
CA VAL A 27 18.59 -3.95 6.49
C VAL A 27 19.42 -2.69 6.65
N THR A 28 20.73 -2.79 6.49
CA THR A 28 21.70 -1.67 6.52
C THR A 28 22.11 -1.25 5.11
N ILE A 29 22.70 -0.07 4.94
CA ILE A 29 23.30 0.36 3.65
C ILE A 29 24.44 -0.58 3.24
N LYS A 30 25.15 -1.17 4.19
CA LYS A 30 26.18 -2.19 3.92
C LYS A 30 25.57 -3.46 3.31
N ASP A 31 24.41 -3.92 3.84
CA ASP A 31 23.69 -5.06 3.25
C ASP A 31 23.24 -4.74 1.81
N VAL A 32 22.69 -3.54 1.59
CA VAL A 32 22.29 -3.05 0.27
C VAL A 32 23.47 -3.05 -0.72
N ALA A 33 24.59 -2.47 -0.32
CA ALA A 33 25.80 -2.43 -1.14
C ALA A 33 26.30 -3.84 -1.46
N SER A 34 26.37 -4.70 -0.45
CA SER A 34 26.84 -6.09 -0.60
C SER A 34 25.93 -6.90 -1.53
N SER A 35 24.61 -6.76 -1.42
CA SER A 35 23.64 -7.49 -2.27
C SER A 35 23.75 -7.14 -3.76
N LEU A 36 24.24 -5.93 -4.06
CA LEU A 36 24.40 -5.42 -5.43
C LEU A 36 25.84 -5.53 -5.95
N GLY A 37 26.79 -5.98 -5.14
CA GLY A 37 28.20 -5.97 -5.49
C GLY A 37 28.79 -4.56 -5.65
N LEU A 38 28.24 -3.57 -4.91
CA LEU A 38 28.61 -2.16 -4.96
C LEU A 38 29.30 -1.73 -3.66
N GLY A 39 30.04 -0.62 -3.71
CA GLY A 39 30.53 0.04 -2.50
C GLY A 39 29.45 0.93 -1.87
N GLU A 40 29.45 1.05 -0.53
CA GLU A 40 28.50 1.91 0.21
C GLU A 40 28.52 3.36 -0.28
N ALA A 41 29.71 3.89 -0.63
CA ALA A 41 29.83 5.24 -1.20
C ALA A 41 29.04 5.40 -2.50
N THR A 42 28.86 4.32 -3.28
CA THR A 42 28.03 4.35 -4.48
C THR A 42 26.56 4.49 -4.11
N ILE A 43 26.08 3.77 -3.11
CA ILE A 43 24.69 3.87 -2.63
C ILE A 43 24.42 5.28 -2.11
N TYR A 44 25.29 5.82 -1.24
CA TYR A 44 25.14 7.19 -0.71
C TYR A 44 25.18 8.29 -1.77
N ARG A 45 25.85 8.06 -2.91
CA ARG A 45 25.84 9.01 -4.04
C ARG A 45 24.46 9.11 -4.70
N TYR A 46 23.63 8.05 -4.68
CA TYR A 46 22.27 8.05 -5.23
C TYR A 46 21.22 8.38 -4.17
N PHE A 47 21.40 7.85 -2.98
CA PHE A 47 20.46 7.98 -1.86
C PHE A 47 21.22 8.55 -0.66
N THR A 48 21.21 9.85 -0.50
CA THR A 48 21.97 10.58 0.55
C THR A 48 21.83 9.93 1.94
N LYS A 49 20.71 9.29 2.20
CA LYS A 49 20.39 8.57 3.45
C LYS A 49 19.49 7.35 3.14
N LYS A 50 19.46 6.38 4.06
CA LYS A 50 18.64 5.16 3.94
C LYS A 50 17.17 5.47 3.76
N GLU A 51 16.68 6.51 4.44
CA GLU A 51 15.29 6.96 4.37
C GLU A 51 14.86 7.27 2.92
N ASN A 52 15.72 7.90 2.14
CA ASN A 52 15.41 8.19 0.74
C ASN A 52 15.28 6.92 -0.10
N LEU A 53 16.17 5.94 0.10
CA LEU A 53 16.07 4.65 -0.58
C LEU A 53 14.78 3.90 -0.19
N VAL A 54 14.45 3.88 1.09
CA VAL A 54 13.24 3.22 1.60
C VAL A 54 11.98 3.90 1.06
N THR A 55 11.96 5.23 0.96
CA THR A 55 10.85 5.99 0.35
C THR A 55 10.67 5.63 -1.13
N GLU A 56 11.77 5.50 -1.89
CA GLU A 56 11.67 5.08 -3.30
C GLU A 56 11.16 3.65 -3.47
N ILE A 57 11.54 2.76 -2.55
CA ILE A 57 10.98 1.39 -2.52
C ILE A 57 9.47 1.44 -2.22
N ALA A 58 9.04 2.27 -1.28
CA ALA A 58 7.62 2.45 -0.97
C ALA A 58 6.83 2.97 -2.19
N ILE A 59 7.35 4.00 -2.88
CA ILE A 59 6.76 4.55 -4.11
C ILE A 59 6.61 3.46 -5.18
N LYS A 60 7.67 2.68 -5.40
CA LYS A 60 7.65 1.57 -6.35
C LYS A 60 6.60 0.52 -5.99
N LEU A 61 6.55 0.11 -4.73
CA LEU A 61 5.60 -0.90 -4.26
C LEU A 61 4.16 -0.42 -4.40
N GLU A 62 3.84 0.83 -4.03
CA GLU A 62 2.50 1.41 -4.22
C GLU A 62 2.11 1.42 -5.70
N GLU A 63 3.04 1.78 -6.60
CA GLU A 63 2.80 1.77 -8.04
C GLU A 63 2.55 0.35 -8.58
N GLU A 64 3.33 -0.64 -8.14
CA GLU A 64 3.14 -2.05 -8.51
C GLU A 64 1.78 -2.57 -8.02
N ILE A 65 1.42 -2.30 -6.77
CA ILE A 65 0.14 -2.71 -6.19
C ILE A 65 -1.03 -2.04 -6.92
N PHE A 66 -0.95 -0.72 -7.15
CA PHE A 66 -1.99 -0.01 -7.89
C PHE A 66 -2.19 -0.62 -9.29
N ASN A 67 -1.11 -0.78 -10.05
CA ASN A 67 -1.17 -1.29 -11.41
C ASN A 67 -1.63 -2.74 -11.53
N SER A 68 -1.33 -3.57 -10.52
CA SER A 68 -1.66 -5.01 -10.54
C SER A 68 -3.06 -5.32 -10.02
N TYR A 69 -3.60 -4.52 -9.10
CA TYR A 69 -4.83 -4.86 -8.38
C TYR A 69 -5.95 -3.83 -8.54
N PHE A 70 -5.64 -2.53 -8.69
CA PHE A 70 -6.64 -1.45 -8.61
C PHE A 70 -7.11 -0.93 -9.98
N LYS A 71 -6.81 -1.65 -11.07
CA LYS A 71 -7.41 -1.39 -12.38
C LYS A 71 -8.77 -2.09 -12.44
N ILE A 72 -9.82 -1.32 -12.10
CA ILE A 72 -11.19 -1.81 -12.00
C ILE A 72 -11.89 -1.58 -13.35
N ASP A 73 -12.71 -2.54 -13.77
CA ASP A 73 -13.46 -2.50 -15.02
C ASP A 73 -14.53 -1.38 -14.98
N ASP A 74 -14.51 -0.51 -15.97
CA ASP A 74 -15.46 0.59 -16.11
C ASP A 74 -16.90 0.13 -16.41
N SER A 75 -17.12 -1.13 -16.80
CA SER A 75 -18.45 -1.70 -17.07
C SER A 75 -19.27 -1.93 -15.78
N LEU A 76 -18.64 -2.06 -14.62
CA LEU A 76 -19.28 -2.29 -13.33
C LEU A 76 -20.13 -1.06 -12.94
N ASN A 77 -21.26 -1.28 -12.25
CA ASN A 77 -21.99 -0.17 -11.60
C ASN A 77 -21.19 0.39 -10.41
N GLY A 78 -21.66 1.52 -9.83
CA GLY A 78 -20.87 2.16 -8.78
C GLY A 78 -20.71 1.33 -7.52
N TYR A 79 -21.73 0.59 -7.08
CA TYR A 79 -21.64 -0.32 -5.93
C TYR A 79 -20.64 -1.45 -6.17
N GLU A 80 -20.67 -2.05 -7.35
CA GLU A 80 -19.72 -3.11 -7.75
C GLU A 80 -18.30 -2.57 -7.83
N THR A 81 -18.11 -1.36 -8.35
CA THR A 81 -16.82 -0.67 -8.42
C THR A 81 -16.23 -0.48 -7.01
N ILE A 82 -17.02 0.01 -6.05
CA ILE A 82 -16.57 0.20 -4.66
C ILE A 82 -16.34 -1.14 -3.96
N SER A 83 -17.19 -2.13 -4.22
CA SER A 83 -16.98 -3.49 -3.71
C SER A 83 -15.65 -4.06 -4.20
N LYS A 84 -15.38 -3.96 -5.51
CA LYS A 84 -14.11 -4.40 -6.10
C LYS A 84 -12.92 -3.63 -5.53
N PHE A 85 -13.05 -2.30 -5.34
CA PHE A 85 -12.02 -1.48 -4.71
C PHE A 85 -11.60 -2.03 -3.35
N TYR A 86 -12.55 -2.33 -2.45
CA TYR A 86 -12.21 -2.90 -1.15
C TYR A 86 -11.71 -4.35 -1.24
N LEU A 87 -12.23 -5.16 -2.17
CA LEU A 87 -11.75 -6.52 -2.39
C LEU A 87 -10.29 -6.55 -2.89
N CYS A 88 -9.81 -5.51 -3.59
CA CYS A 88 -8.41 -5.40 -3.99
C CYS A 88 -7.47 -5.43 -2.77
N PHE A 89 -7.82 -4.82 -1.64
CA PHE A 89 -7.02 -4.91 -0.41
C PHE A 89 -6.89 -6.35 0.09
N LEU A 90 -7.96 -7.12 0.02
CA LEU A 90 -7.93 -8.53 0.37
C LEU A 90 -7.08 -9.35 -0.61
N GLU A 91 -7.20 -9.10 -1.92
CA GLU A 91 -6.39 -9.75 -2.94
C GLU A 91 -4.88 -9.48 -2.73
N VAL A 92 -4.53 -8.24 -2.41
CA VAL A 92 -3.15 -7.87 -2.03
C VAL A 92 -2.73 -8.63 -0.76
N PHE A 93 -3.60 -8.73 0.26
CA PHE A 93 -3.29 -9.46 1.49
C PHE A 93 -3.01 -10.95 1.23
N ILE A 94 -3.76 -11.56 0.33
CA ILE A 94 -3.57 -12.98 -0.01
C ILE A 94 -2.29 -13.21 -0.81
N ASN A 95 -1.98 -12.33 -1.78
CA ASN A 95 -0.94 -12.58 -2.77
C ASN A 95 0.37 -11.83 -2.47
N ARG A 96 0.34 -10.75 -1.69
CA ARG A 96 1.46 -9.84 -1.45
C ARG A 96 1.48 -9.39 0.03
N LYS A 97 1.30 -10.35 0.95
CA LYS A 97 1.25 -10.08 2.40
C LYS A 97 2.48 -9.28 2.90
N GLU A 98 3.64 -9.52 2.32
CA GLU A 98 4.88 -8.82 2.60
C GLU A 98 4.80 -7.30 2.34
N PHE A 99 3.95 -6.86 1.39
CA PHE A 99 3.68 -5.45 1.16
C PHE A 99 3.11 -4.78 2.42
N TYR A 100 2.10 -5.37 3.06
CA TYR A 100 1.51 -4.80 4.28
C TYR A 100 2.48 -4.77 5.45
N ARG A 101 3.37 -5.76 5.57
CA ARG A 101 4.46 -5.72 6.58
C ARG A 101 5.40 -4.56 6.32
N PHE A 102 5.84 -4.42 5.07
CA PHE A 102 6.73 -3.33 4.66
C PHE A 102 6.10 -1.96 4.94
N ILE A 103 4.84 -1.72 4.53
CA ILE A 103 4.16 -0.44 4.75
C ILE A 103 3.94 -0.17 6.25
N SER A 104 3.68 -1.20 7.06
CA SER A 104 3.60 -1.05 8.51
C SER A 104 4.92 -0.56 9.13
N GLU A 105 6.04 -1.10 8.67
CA GLU A 105 7.37 -0.64 9.10
C GLU A 105 7.68 0.75 8.54
N PHE A 106 7.31 1.02 7.28
CA PHE A 106 7.54 2.30 6.61
C PHE A 106 6.87 3.45 7.33
N ASP A 107 5.61 3.31 7.72
CA ASP A 107 4.88 4.33 8.47
C ASP A 107 5.65 4.74 9.74
N ASN A 108 6.13 3.77 10.50
CA ASN A 108 6.92 4.03 11.72
C ASN A 108 8.31 4.58 11.41
N PHE A 109 8.91 4.13 10.30
CA PHE A 109 10.27 4.51 9.92
C PHE A 109 10.38 5.96 9.46
N VAL A 110 9.35 6.48 8.77
CA VAL A 110 9.34 7.86 8.27
C VAL A 110 8.80 8.88 9.28
N LEU A 111 8.11 8.43 10.34
CA LEU A 111 7.66 9.32 11.42
C LEU A 111 8.85 10.06 12.04
N ASN A 112 8.72 11.38 12.15
CA ASN A 112 9.75 12.27 12.70
C ASN A 112 11.08 12.28 11.91
N LYS A 113 11.08 11.83 10.67
CA LYS A 113 12.20 11.93 9.74
C LYS A 113 11.99 13.05 8.74
N ASP A 114 13.06 13.73 8.38
CA ASP A 114 13.05 14.70 7.29
C ASP A 114 13.09 13.96 5.95
N CYS A 115 11.92 13.47 5.51
CA CYS A 115 11.71 12.76 4.26
C CYS A 115 10.76 13.56 3.36
N ASN A 116 11.11 13.69 2.08
CA ASN A 116 10.17 14.21 1.10
C ASN A 116 9.22 13.10 0.66
N LEU A 117 7.96 13.17 1.06
CA LEU A 117 6.93 12.19 0.75
C LEU A 117 6.01 12.60 -0.42
N SER A 118 6.26 13.74 -1.08
CA SER A 118 5.34 14.28 -2.09
C SER A 118 5.06 13.31 -3.25
N GLU A 119 6.05 12.57 -3.72
CA GLU A 119 5.84 11.56 -4.77
C GLU A 119 5.11 10.31 -4.25
N TYR A 120 5.35 9.93 -2.99
CA TYR A 120 4.59 8.86 -2.33
C TYR A 120 3.12 9.24 -2.18
N GLU A 121 2.82 10.44 -1.71
CA GLU A 121 1.44 10.96 -1.59
C GLU A 121 0.72 11.01 -2.94
N LYS A 122 1.42 11.34 -4.03
CA LYS A 122 0.85 11.27 -5.38
C LYS A 122 0.44 9.86 -5.79
N LYS A 123 1.18 8.83 -5.36
CA LYS A 123 0.77 7.44 -5.61
C LYS A 123 -0.47 7.07 -4.80
N LEU A 124 -0.56 7.51 -3.55
CA LEU A 124 -1.75 7.29 -2.72
C LEU A 124 -2.98 8.00 -3.31
N ALA A 125 -2.83 9.17 -3.93
CA ALA A 125 -3.92 9.90 -4.56
C ALA A 125 -4.61 9.10 -5.69
N LEU A 126 -3.90 8.20 -6.38
CA LEU A 126 -4.47 7.35 -7.42
C LEU A 126 -5.58 6.42 -6.87
N PHE A 127 -5.38 5.89 -5.67
CA PHE A 127 -6.40 5.04 -5.01
C PHE A 127 -7.66 5.86 -4.68
N TYR A 128 -7.46 7.09 -4.20
CA TYR A 128 -8.59 8.00 -3.96
C TYR A 128 -9.36 8.33 -5.24
N GLU A 129 -8.67 8.57 -6.37
CA GLU A 129 -9.31 8.82 -7.65
C GLU A 129 -10.19 7.65 -8.10
N VAL A 130 -9.72 6.41 -7.97
CA VAL A 130 -10.52 5.21 -8.27
C VAL A 130 -11.76 5.15 -7.38
N PHE A 131 -11.58 5.39 -6.08
CA PHE A 131 -12.67 5.37 -5.12
C PHE A 131 -13.71 6.46 -5.41
N ILE A 132 -13.30 7.72 -5.53
CA ILE A 132 -14.24 8.84 -5.69
C ILE A 132 -15.03 8.74 -7.00
N ASN A 133 -14.38 8.29 -8.08
CA ASN A 133 -15.06 8.07 -9.35
C ASN A 133 -16.11 6.95 -9.24
N GLY A 134 -15.77 5.82 -8.60
CA GLY A 134 -16.72 4.72 -8.36
C GLY A 134 -17.88 5.14 -7.46
N PHE A 135 -17.59 5.89 -6.39
CA PHE A 135 -18.62 6.36 -5.46
C PHE A 135 -19.59 7.34 -6.11
N ASN A 136 -19.09 8.32 -6.88
CA ASN A 136 -19.90 9.26 -7.63
C ASN A 136 -20.76 8.57 -8.71
N LYS A 137 -20.19 7.54 -9.38
CA LYS A 137 -20.94 6.67 -10.30
C LYS A 137 -22.10 6.00 -9.58
N GLY A 138 -21.88 5.44 -8.37
CA GLY A 138 -22.89 4.75 -7.59
C GLY A 138 -24.00 5.67 -7.05
N ILE A 139 -23.69 6.93 -6.77
CA ILE A 139 -24.71 7.94 -6.46
C ILE A 139 -25.58 8.21 -7.70
N LYS A 140 -24.94 8.35 -8.88
CA LYS A 140 -25.61 8.67 -10.15
C LYS A 140 -26.48 7.54 -10.68
N ASP A 141 -26.02 6.29 -10.58
CA ASP A 141 -26.73 5.08 -10.99
C ASP A 141 -27.66 4.53 -9.89
N GLU A 142 -27.74 5.23 -8.76
CA GLU A 142 -28.58 4.92 -7.61
C GLU A 142 -28.24 3.59 -6.89
N SER A 143 -27.08 3.02 -7.14
CA SER A 143 -26.61 1.78 -6.48
C SER A 143 -26.02 2.01 -5.09
N ILE A 144 -25.65 3.26 -4.75
CA ILE A 144 -25.05 3.64 -3.48
C ILE A 144 -25.89 4.72 -2.78
N LYS A 145 -26.02 4.59 -1.44
CA LYS A 145 -26.56 5.65 -0.57
C LYS A 145 -25.61 6.83 -0.52
N LYS A 146 -26.14 8.05 -0.71
CA LYS A 146 -25.36 9.29 -0.54
C LYS A 146 -24.79 9.36 0.89
N LYS A 147 -23.57 9.85 1.01
CA LYS A 147 -22.91 10.22 2.27
C LYS A 147 -22.74 11.73 2.32
N ASP A 148 -22.86 12.31 3.52
CA ASP A 148 -22.66 13.75 3.72
C ASP A 148 -21.21 14.17 3.51
N ASP A 149 -20.25 13.32 3.91
CA ASP A 149 -18.81 13.52 3.75
C ASP A 149 -18.18 12.25 3.17
N ILE A 150 -17.94 12.28 1.85
CA ILE A 150 -17.36 11.15 1.11
C ILE A 150 -15.86 11.00 1.45
N ASP A 151 -15.16 12.11 1.68
CA ASP A 151 -13.74 12.11 1.99
C ASP A 151 -13.50 11.49 3.38
N ALA A 152 -14.28 11.89 4.37
CA ALA A 152 -14.22 11.27 5.70
C ALA A 152 -14.57 9.78 5.64
N PHE A 153 -15.56 9.39 4.81
CA PHE A 153 -15.91 7.98 4.62
C PHE A 153 -14.74 7.21 3.99
N TYR A 154 -14.13 7.73 2.92
CA TYR A 154 -12.95 7.12 2.30
C TYR A 154 -11.82 6.93 3.29
N LEU A 155 -11.38 8.00 3.95
CA LEU A 155 -10.25 7.95 4.88
C LEU A 155 -10.52 6.98 6.04
N THR A 156 -11.71 7.06 6.64
CA THR A 156 -12.05 6.19 7.78
C THR A 156 -12.03 4.71 7.39
N THR A 157 -12.64 4.36 6.27
CA THR A 157 -12.78 2.97 5.86
C THR A 157 -11.47 2.39 5.31
N THR A 158 -10.69 3.17 4.57
CA THR A 158 -9.37 2.75 4.09
C THR A 158 -8.36 2.63 5.22
N HIS A 159 -8.34 3.57 6.18
CA HIS A 159 -7.47 3.46 7.36
C HIS A 159 -7.83 2.24 8.21
N ALA A 160 -9.12 1.96 8.42
CA ALA A 160 -9.55 0.78 9.17
C ALA A 160 -9.11 -0.51 8.47
N LEU A 161 -9.32 -0.62 7.15
CA LEU A 161 -8.97 -1.81 6.39
C LEU A 161 -7.46 -1.99 6.26
N MET A 162 -6.71 -0.92 5.95
CA MET A 162 -5.25 -0.94 5.91
C MET A 162 -4.65 -1.30 7.27
N GLY A 163 -5.17 -0.71 8.36
CA GLY A 163 -4.73 -1.03 9.73
C GLY A 163 -4.94 -2.50 10.07
N LEU A 164 -6.11 -3.06 9.70
CA LEU A 164 -6.40 -4.48 9.88
C LEU A 164 -5.44 -5.35 9.04
N CYS A 165 -5.26 -5.05 7.75
CA CYS A 165 -4.34 -5.79 6.89
C CYS A 165 -2.89 -5.74 7.41
N LYS A 166 -2.40 -4.57 7.86
CA LYS A 166 -1.07 -4.42 8.47
C LYS A 166 -0.93 -5.25 9.74
N LYS A 167 -1.91 -5.20 10.65
CA LYS A 167 -1.94 -6.02 11.87
C LYS A 167 -1.88 -7.51 11.54
N LEU A 168 -2.74 -7.98 10.64
CA LEU A 168 -2.84 -9.39 10.29
C LEU A 168 -1.68 -9.89 9.42
N ALA A 169 -0.94 -8.99 8.77
CA ALA A 169 0.25 -9.32 8.02
C ALA A 169 1.48 -9.54 8.91
N SER A 170 1.48 -9.01 10.14
CA SER A 170 2.52 -9.31 11.14
C SER A 170 2.51 -10.79 11.49
N ASP A 171 3.69 -11.33 11.79
CA ASP A 171 3.85 -12.70 12.30
C ASP A 171 3.71 -12.75 13.84
N ASP A 172 3.81 -11.58 14.50
CA ASP A 172 3.61 -11.42 15.96
C ASP A 172 2.13 -11.23 16.28
N ILE A 173 1.37 -12.33 16.27
CA ILE A 173 -0.05 -12.33 16.56
C ILE A 173 -0.30 -12.92 17.95
N LEU A 174 -1.13 -12.26 18.74
CA LEU A 174 -1.56 -12.79 20.02
C LEU A 174 -2.43 -14.04 19.80
N ILE A 175 -2.29 -15.06 20.66
CA ILE A 175 -3.07 -16.32 20.60
C ILE A 175 -4.58 -16.08 20.49
N GLN A 176 -5.09 -15.04 21.14
CA GLN A 176 -6.50 -14.67 21.03
C GLN A 176 -6.92 -14.25 19.61
N ASP A 177 -6.00 -13.77 18.80
CA ASP A 177 -6.26 -13.33 17.41
C ASP A 177 -6.30 -14.53 16.44
N GLU A 178 -5.87 -15.74 16.87
CA GLU A 178 -5.92 -16.97 16.07
C GLU A 178 -7.33 -17.59 16.00
N ARG A 179 -8.29 -17.06 16.76
CA ARG A 179 -9.67 -17.60 16.80
C ARG A 179 -10.43 -17.45 15.50
N ILE A 180 -10.04 -16.49 14.66
CA ILE A 180 -10.71 -16.19 13.39
C ILE A 180 -9.67 -16.27 12.26
N ASN A 181 -10.08 -16.87 11.15
CA ASN A 181 -9.26 -16.85 9.94
C ASN A 181 -9.07 -15.41 9.46
N LYS A 182 -7.80 -14.99 9.26
CA LYS A 182 -7.41 -13.63 8.86
C LYS A 182 -8.15 -13.12 7.62
N VAL A 183 -8.33 -13.98 6.62
CA VAL A 183 -9.06 -13.66 5.37
C VAL A 183 -10.54 -13.38 5.68
N ASN A 184 -11.16 -14.17 6.55
CA ASN A 184 -12.56 -14.00 6.93
C ASN A 184 -12.75 -12.71 7.76
N GLU A 185 -11.79 -12.33 8.58
CA GLU A 185 -11.83 -11.08 9.34
C GLU A 185 -11.79 -9.85 8.42
N ILE A 186 -10.90 -9.87 7.41
CA ILE A 186 -10.85 -8.81 6.40
C ILE A 186 -12.15 -8.76 5.60
N LYS A 187 -12.69 -9.91 5.15
CA LYS A 187 -13.98 -9.98 4.45
C LYS A 187 -15.11 -9.40 5.27
N LEU A 188 -15.18 -9.75 6.56
CA LEU A 188 -16.23 -9.23 7.45
C LEU A 188 -16.18 -7.70 7.54
N LEU A 189 -14.99 -7.10 7.64
CA LEU A 189 -14.87 -5.64 7.64
C LEU A 189 -15.33 -5.04 6.31
N ILE A 190 -14.97 -5.66 5.18
CA ILE A 190 -15.43 -5.22 3.86
C ILE A 190 -16.96 -5.31 3.77
N ASP A 191 -17.57 -6.38 4.25
CA ASP A 191 -19.03 -6.56 4.25
C ASP A 191 -19.74 -5.49 5.11
N ILE A 192 -19.19 -5.15 6.28
CA ILE A 192 -19.70 -4.07 7.13
C ILE A 192 -19.65 -2.74 6.38
N ILE A 193 -18.53 -2.42 5.74
CA ILE A 193 -18.38 -1.19 4.95
C ILE A 193 -19.40 -1.16 3.80
N MET A 194 -19.49 -2.23 3.02
CA MET A 194 -20.38 -2.30 1.85
C MET A 194 -21.86 -2.23 2.25
N ASN A 195 -22.26 -2.90 3.35
CA ASN A 195 -23.63 -2.79 3.86
C ASN A 195 -24.01 -1.38 4.32
N SER A 196 -23.03 -0.58 4.76
CA SER A 196 -23.26 0.81 5.17
C SER A 196 -23.63 1.75 4.02
N ILE A 197 -23.31 1.38 2.79
CA ILE A 197 -23.55 2.17 1.57
C ILE A 197 -24.56 1.56 0.61
N LYS A 198 -24.98 0.33 0.85
CA LYS A 198 -25.97 -0.37 -0.01
C LYS A 198 -27.32 0.35 0.05
N LYS A 199 -27.90 0.65 -1.11
CA LYS A 199 -29.24 1.24 -1.24
C LYS A 199 -30.34 0.18 -1.09
#